data_09f72263f6d255ecaac40bec8077cc52
#
_entry.id   09f72263f6d255ecaac40bec8077cc52
#
_cell.length_a   1.000
_cell.length_b   1.000
_cell.length_c   1.000
_cell.angle_alpha   90.00
_cell.angle_beta   90.00
_cell.angle_gamma   90.00
#
_symmetry.space_group_name_H-M   'P 1'
#
loop_
_entity.id
_entity.type
_entity.pdbx_description
1 polymer ?
#
loop_
_entity_poly.entity_id
_entity_poly.type
_entity_poly.pdbx_seq_one_letter_code
_entity_poly.pdbx_strand_id
1 'polypeptide(L)'
;MELIEELKQHCFPDSKIYKIVLRTMENRVNYLKATLEKSFSKLFEYRDALMAKNLEFLAQEIYLNEKFIIWAHNMHISKNTSAKRLSAYKSFVENLSQTMKEKSFVLGLYAKEGKMLDYTGKEYPIKKMNKKHLESLLAHSPYQNSFIQCNGNWAQKKWRAYEGGGMPTSFVPAQQYDGILFFKYVSPAYFDVSEKNREE
;
A
#
# COMPACT_ATOMS: atom_id res chain seq x y z
N MET A 1 -4.17 24.49 15.53
CA MET A 1 -4.55 23.86 16.82
C MET A 1 -5.87 24.43 17.32
N GLU A 2 -6.01 25.75 17.36
CA GLU A 2 -7.18 26.49 17.83
C GLU A 2 -8.49 26.05 17.14
N LEU A 3 -8.52 25.98 15.80
CA LEU A 3 -9.70 25.53 15.05
C LEU A 3 -10.15 24.10 15.39
N ILE A 4 -9.23 23.20 15.72
CA ILE A 4 -9.57 21.84 16.14
C ILE A 4 -10.25 21.84 17.50
N GLU A 5 -9.77 22.66 18.42
CA GLU A 5 -10.39 22.80 19.74
C GLU A 5 -11.77 23.48 19.66
N GLU A 6 -11.95 24.48 18.78
CA GLU A 6 -13.25 25.08 18.51
C GLU A 6 -14.25 24.09 17.93
N LEU A 7 -13.82 23.24 16.97
CA LEU A 7 -14.68 22.20 16.40
C LEU A 7 -15.12 21.18 17.47
N LYS A 8 -14.26 20.84 18.42
CA LYS A 8 -14.60 19.95 19.54
C LYS A 8 -15.69 20.54 20.46
N GLN A 9 -15.74 21.86 20.59
CA GLN A 9 -16.68 22.53 21.47
C GLN A 9 -18.06 22.80 20.83
N HIS A 10 -18.13 22.97 19.51
CA HIS A 10 -19.32 23.52 18.82
C HIS A 10 -20.03 22.55 17.88
N CYS A 11 -19.53 21.31 17.69
CA CYS A 11 -20.14 20.35 16.77
C CYS A 11 -20.74 19.13 17.49
N PHE A 12 -21.70 18.47 16.81
CA PHE A 12 -22.36 17.26 17.30
C PHE A 12 -21.35 16.10 17.43
N PRO A 13 -20.86 15.77 18.63
CA PRO A 13 -19.73 14.84 18.84
C PRO A 13 -20.02 13.41 18.39
N ASP A 14 -21.30 13.03 18.28
CA ASP A 14 -21.71 11.67 17.89
C ASP A 14 -21.90 11.48 16.39
N SER A 15 -21.80 12.55 15.59
CA SER A 15 -21.89 12.45 14.14
C SER A 15 -20.68 11.74 13.57
N LYS A 16 -20.88 10.70 12.73
CA LYS A 16 -19.81 10.02 11.98
C LYS A 16 -18.99 11.01 11.15
N ILE A 17 -19.64 11.95 10.51
CA ILE A 17 -18.98 12.96 9.68
C ILE A 17 -18.06 13.84 10.54
N TYR A 18 -18.54 14.30 11.68
CA TYR A 18 -17.73 15.09 12.61
C TYR A 18 -16.46 14.32 13.04
N LYS A 19 -16.59 13.06 13.46
CA LYS A 19 -15.47 12.22 13.87
C LYS A 19 -14.45 12.05 12.74
N ILE A 20 -14.91 11.84 11.49
CA ILE A 20 -14.05 11.71 10.31
C ILE A 20 -13.32 13.03 10.01
N VAL A 21 -14.01 14.15 10.03
CA VAL A 21 -13.43 15.48 9.76
C VAL A 21 -12.38 15.81 10.82
N LEU A 22 -12.71 15.66 12.10
CA LEU A 22 -11.77 15.89 13.20
C LEU A 22 -10.51 15.04 13.05
N ARG A 23 -10.67 13.74 12.81
CA ARG A 23 -9.57 12.81 12.59
C ARG A 23 -8.71 13.21 11.40
N THR A 24 -9.33 13.64 10.30
CA THR A 24 -8.63 14.08 9.09
C THR A 24 -7.79 15.33 9.38
N MET A 25 -8.32 16.30 10.13
CA MET A 25 -7.60 17.52 10.52
C MET A 25 -6.41 17.20 11.45
N GLU A 26 -6.61 16.36 12.46
CA GLU A 26 -5.55 15.92 13.36
C GLU A 26 -4.40 15.23 12.60
N ASN A 27 -4.74 14.32 11.66
CA ASN A 27 -3.76 13.66 10.81
C ASN A 27 -2.99 14.65 9.94
N ARG A 28 -3.69 15.63 9.35
CA ARG A 28 -3.06 16.66 8.51
C ARG A 28 -2.08 17.50 9.31
N VAL A 29 -2.47 17.95 10.51
CA VAL A 29 -1.60 18.71 11.41
C VAL A 29 -0.38 17.87 11.82
N ASN A 30 -0.58 16.63 12.22
CA ASN A 30 0.50 15.73 12.62
C ASN A 30 1.48 15.46 11.47
N TYR A 31 0.96 15.24 10.26
CA TYR A 31 1.79 15.04 9.08
C TYR A 31 2.62 16.28 8.73
N LEU A 32 1.98 17.47 8.75
CA LEU A 32 2.68 18.73 8.48
C LEU A 32 3.79 19.01 9.51
N LYS A 33 3.54 18.77 10.81
CA LYS A 33 4.59 18.88 11.84
C LYS A 33 5.74 17.92 11.53
N ALA A 34 5.42 16.68 11.18
CA ALA A 34 6.45 15.69 10.86
C ALA A 34 7.28 16.06 9.62
N THR A 35 6.71 16.77 8.62
CA THR A 35 7.47 17.25 7.46
C THR A 35 8.53 18.29 7.82
N LEU A 36 8.32 19.05 8.89
CA LEU A 36 9.28 20.06 9.37
C LEU A 36 10.38 19.46 10.24
N GLU A 37 10.11 18.34 10.92
CA GLU A 37 10.98 17.78 11.95
C GLU A 37 11.76 16.54 11.51
N LYS A 38 11.29 15.82 10.50
CA LYS A 38 11.80 14.49 10.14
C LYS A 38 12.54 14.47 8.81
N SER A 39 13.55 13.60 8.74
CA SER A 39 14.14 13.25 7.44
C SER A 39 13.14 12.52 6.55
N PHE A 40 13.38 12.55 5.24
CA PHE A 40 12.50 11.94 4.24
C PHE A 40 12.15 10.47 4.53
N SER A 41 13.13 9.64 4.91
CA SER A 41 12.90 8.23 5.26
C SER A 41 12.01 8.06 6.49
N LYS A 42 12.19 8.89 7.52
CA LYS A 42 11.36 8.90 8.74
C LYS A 42 9.95 9.40 8.47
N LEU A 43 9.78 10.27 7.50
CA LEU A 43 8.47 10.75 7.08
C LEU A 43 7.63 9.64 6.43
N PHE A 44 8.24 8.76 5.62
CA PHE A 44 7.55 7.59 5.06
C PHE A 44 7.05 6.64 6.15
N GLU A 45 7.91 6.30 7.11
CA GLU A 45 7.53 5.45 8.24
C GLU A 45 6.38 6.07 9.05
N TYR A 46 6.46 7.37 9.32
CA TYR A 46 5.44 8.10 10.05
C TYR A 46 4.11 8.14 9.32
N ARG A 47 4.13 8.35 7.99
CA ARG A 47 2.94 8.31 7.13
C ARG A 47 2.26 6.95 7.21
N ASP A 48 2.99 5.85 7.09
CA ASP A 48 2.45 4.50 7.15
C ASP A 48 1.85 4.20 8.53
N ALA A 49 2.47 4.67 9.60
CA ALA A 49 1.91 4.58 10.95
C ALA A 49 0.58 5.37 11.10
N LEU A 50 0.48 6.56 10.50
CA LEU A 50 -0.78 7.33 10.49
C LEU A 50 -1.87 6.64 9.66
N MET A 51 -1.52 6.04 8.53
CA MET A 51 -2.45 5.27 7.70
C MET A 51 -3.02 4.07 8.48
N ALA A 52 -2.18 3.34 9.23
CA ALA A 52 -2.62 2.23 10.07
C ALA A 52 -3.60 2.70 11.15
N LYS A 53 -3.27 3.77 11.88
CA LYS A 53 -4.15 4.38 12.88
C LYS A 53 -5.48 4.85 12.28
N ASN A 54 -5.47 5.33 11.04
CA ASN A 54 -6.71 5.74 10.36
C ASN A 54 -7.59 4.56 10.02
N LEU A 55 -7.03 3.46 9.52
CA LEU A 55 -7.82 2.27 9.24
C LEU A 55 -8.43 1.71 10.53
N GLU A 56 -7.66 1.65 11.61
CA GLU A 56 -8.18 1.20 12.91
C GLU A 56 -9.32 2.08 13.42
N PHE A 57 -9.18 3.40 13.35
CA PHE A 57 -10.25 4.34 13.68
C PHE A 57 -11.51 4.09 12.84
N LEU A 58 -11.36 3.95 11.50
CA LEU A 58 -12.48 3.70 10.62
C LEU A 58 -13.17 2.36 10.94
N ALA A 59 -12.41 1.31 11.21
CA ALA A 59 -12.94 -0.02 11.45
C ALA A 59 -13.54 -0.20 12.87
N GLN A 60 -13.03 0.52 13.86
CA GLN A 60 -13.41 0.34 15.26
C GLN A 60 -14.41 1.38 15.77
N GLU A 61 -14.51 2.55 15.10
CA GLU A 61 -15.35 3.63 15.59
C GLU A 61 -16.41 4.12 14.58
N ILE A 62 -16.15 3.96 13.27
CA ILE A 62 -17.03 4.53 12.24
C ILE A 62 -17.83 3.47 11.51
N TYR A 63 -17.15 2.43 11.02
CA TYR A 63 -17.71 1.39 10.17
C TYR A 63 -17.57 0.01 10.83
N LEU A 64 -18.25 -0.14 11.96
CA LEU A 64 -18.25 -1.37 12.74
C LEU A 64 -18.80 -2.54 11.89
N ASN A 65 -18.09 -3.66 11.90
CA ASN A 65 -18.45 -4.89 11.18
C ASN A 65 -18.41 -4.81 9.64
N GLU A 66 -17.86 -3.71 9.08
CA GLU A 66 -17.67 -3.60 7.63
C GLU A 66 -16.36 -4.28 7.18
N LYS A 67 -16.33 -4.70 5.90
CA LYS A 67 -15.13 -5.20 5.24
C LYS A 67 -14.45 -4.07 4.48
N PHE A 68 -13.13 -4.00 4.60
CA PHE A 68 -12.33 -2.97 3.93
C PHE A 68 -11.47 -3.59 2.83
N ILE A 69 -11.41 -2.93 1.68
CA ILE A 69 -10.42 -3.19 0.65
C ILE A 69 -9.48 -2.00 0.63
N ILE A 70 -8.20 -2.25 0.93
CA ILE A 70 -7.16 -1.24 0.95
C ILE A 70 -6.30 -1.40 -0.30
N TRP A 71 -6.29 -0.38 -1.16
CA TRP A 71 -5.48 -0.37 -2.36
C TRP A 71 -4.25 0.51 -2.16
N ALA A 72 -3.07 -0.10 -2.15
CA ALA A 72 -1.79 0.61 -1.97
C ALA A 72 -0.65 -0.13 -2.67
N HIS A 73 0.47 0.57 -2.88
CA HIS A 73 1.68 -0.05 -3.42
C HIS A 73 2.20 -1.17 -2.50
N ASN A 74 2.79 -2.22 -3.09
CA ASN A 74 3.35 -3.37 -2.36
C ASN A 74 4.25 -2.99 -1.18
N MET A 75 4.99 -1.89 -1.26
CA MET A 75 5.84 -1.42 -0.16
C MET A 75 5.05 -1.05 1.08
N HIS A 76 3.83 -0.51 0.93
CA HIS A 76 2.98 -0.13 2.06
C HIS A 76 2.24 -1.31 2.69
N ILE A 77 1.94 -2.36 1.89
CA ILE A 77 1.14 -3.50 2.35
C ILE A 77 1.96 -4.72 2.79
N SER A 78 3.26 -4.74 2.56
CA SER A 78 4.12 -5.87 2.94
C SER A 78 4.08 -6.14 4.45
N LYS A 79 3.97 -7.43 4.85
CA LYS A 79 3.90 -7.83 6.27
C LYS A 79 5.24 -7.76 7.03
N ASN A 80 6.36 -7.68 6.31
CA ASN A 80 7.71 -7.63 6.90
C ASN A 80 8.67 -6.87 5.97
N THR A 81 8.60 -5.55 5.98
CA THR A 81 9.45 -4.70 5.13
C THR A 81 10.91 -4.73 5.55
N SER A 82 11.22 -4.90 6.84
CA SER A 82 12.58 -4.99 7.34
C SER A 82 13.36 -6.18 6.78
N ALA A 83 12.67 -7.25 6.38
CA ALA A 83 13.27 -8.39 5.68
C ALA A 83 13.53 -8.14 4.19
N LYS A 84 13.04 -7.04 3.63
CA LYS A 84 13.35 -6.60 2.26
C LYS A 84 14.64 -5.79 2.26
N ARG A 85 15.54 -6.07 1.32
CA ARG A 85 16.86 -5.43 1.23
C ARG A 85 16.84 -3.90 1.11
N LEU A 86 15.70 -3.29 0.76
CA LEU A 86 15.60 -1.87 0.42
C LEU A 86 14.91 -1.01 1.48
N SER A 87 14.35 -1.57 2.53
CA SER A 87 13.56 -0.76 3.47
C SER A 87 13.96 -0.96 4.92
N ALA A 88 14.34 0.13 5.56
CA ALA A 88 14.58 0.21 7.01
C ALA A 88 13.34 0.73 7.77
N TYR A 89 12.15 0.77 7.15
CA TYR A 89 10.94 1.30 7.76
C TYR A 89 9.85 0.24 7.91
N LYS A 90 8.93 0.45 8.85
CA LYS A 90 7.73 -0.39 9.01
C LYS A 90 6.64 0.05 8.05
N SER A 91 6.07 -0.91 7.32
CA SER A 91 4.93 -0.68 6.43
C SER A 91 3.66 -0.31 7.20
N PHE A 92 2.64 0.12 6.48
CA PHE A 92 1.28 0.28 6.98
C PHE A 92 0.78 -1.01 7.68
N VAL A 93 0.93 -2.18 7.06
CA VAL A 93 0.49 -3.47 7.64
C VAL A 93 1.28 -3.82 8.91
N GLU A 94 2.58 -3.55 8.96
CA GLU A 94 3.39 -3.78 10.16
C GLU A 94 2.99 -2.89 11.33
N ASN A 95 2.41 -1.72 11.07
CA ASN A 95 1.91 -0.78 12.07
C ASN A 95 0.50 -1.08 12.58
N LEU A 96 -0.25 -1.97 11.95
CA LEU A 96 -1.56 -2.40 12.45
C LEU A 96 -1.43 -3.15 13.78
N SER A 97 -2.48 -3.09 14.60
CA SER A 97 -2.61 -3.92 15.80
C SER A 97 -2.61 -5.41 15.44
N GLN A 98 -2.27 -6.26 16.38
CA GLN A 98 -2.23 -7.71 16.17
C GLN A 98 -3.59 -8.24 15.69
N THR A 99 -4.68 -7.80 16.32
CA THR A 99 -6.05 -8.18 15.93
C THR A 99 -6.39 -7.79 14.48
N MET A 100 -5.94 -6.61 14.03
CA MET A 100 -6.17 -6.19 12.64
C MET A 100 -5.31 -6.99 11.65
N LYS A 101 -4.06 -7.31 12.00
CA LYS A 101 -3.19 -8.19 11.20
C LYS A 101 -3.80 -9.57 10.99
N GLU A 102 -4.32 -10.19 12.04
CA GLU A 102 -4.93 -11.51 12.00
C GLU A 102 -6.20 -11.54 11.14
N LYS A 103 -6.92 -10.43 11.05
CA LYS A 103 -8.12 -10.26 10.19
C LYS A 103 -7.79 -9.79 8.77
N SER A 104 -6.52 -9.52 8.45
CA SER A 104 -6.11 -9.01 7.16
C SER A 104 -5.63 -10.12 6.24
N PHE A 105 -5.97 -10.01 4.96
CA PHE A 105 -5.44 -10.85 3.89
C PHE A 105 -4.65 -9.97 2.91
N VAL A 106 -3.35 -10.15 2.84
CA VAL A 106 -2.44 -9.26 2.12
C VAL A 106 -2.10 -9.84 0.75
N LEU A 107 -2.42 -9.09 -0.31
CA LEU A 107 -2.15 -9.47 -1.70
C LEU A 107 -1.02 -8.62 -2.28
N GLY A 108 0.09 -9.26 -2.70
CA GLY A 108 1.11 -8.61 -3.52
C GLY A 108 0.71 -8.55 -4.99
N LEU A 109 1.04 -7.48 -5.70
CA LEU A 109 0.79 -7.32 -7.14
C LEU A 109 2.11 -7.35 -7.90
N TYR A 110 2.23 -8.28 -8.85
CA TYR A 110 3.43 -8.45 -9.69
C TYR A 110 3.05 -8.68 -11.15
N ALA A 111 3.92 -8.21 -12.04
CA ALA A 111 3.73 -8.39 -13.48
C ALA A 111 5.02 -8.85 -14.15
N LYS A 112 4.90 -9.63 -15.25
CA LYS A 112 6.05 -10.17 -15.99
C LYS A 112 6.61 -9.17 -16.97
N GLU A 113 5.73 -8.51 -17.75
CA GLU A 113 6.10 -7.60 -18.81
C GLU A 113 5.02 -6.54 -19.06
N GLY A 114 5.33 -5.56 -19.87
CA GLY A 114 4.46 -4.45 -20.20
C GLY A 114 5.09 -3.11 -19.84
N LYS A 115 4.23 -2.12 -19.61
CA LYS A 115 4.64 -0.76 -19.22
C LYS A 115 3.86 -0.29 -18.01
N MET A 116 4.46 0.59 -17.24
CA MET A 116 3.88 1.26 -16.09
C MET A 116 4.08 2.77 -16.22
N LEU A 117 3.37 3.55 -15.40
CA LEU A 117 3.60 4.98 -15.24
C LEU A 117 4.41 5.24 -13.96
N ASP A 118 5.34 6.17 -14.03
CA ASP A 118 5.93 6.76 -12.84
C ASP A 118 5.01 7.85 -12.24
N TYR A 119 5.44 8.44 -11.13
CA TYR A 119 4.68 9.49 -10.44
C TYR A 119 4.55 10.79 -11.24
N THR A 120 5.31 10.96 -12.34
CA THR A 120 5.21 12.09 -13.26
C THR A 120 4.27 11.82 -14.44
N GLY A 121 3.73 10.59 -14.53
CA GLY A 121 2.91 10.15 -15.67
C GLY A 121 3.73 9.67 -16.87
N LYS A 122 5.05 9.54 -16.74
CA LYS A 122 5.91 9.03 -17.81
C LYS A 122 5.90 7.51 -17.84
N GLU A 123 5.73 6.94 -19.04
CA GLU A 123 5.80 5.50 -19.23
C GLU A 123 7.22 4.96 -19.09
N TYR A 124 7.34 3.81 -18.44
CA TYR A 124 8.56 3.02 -18.43
C TYR A 124 8.25 1.52 -18.60
N PRO A 125 9.11 0.75 -19.26
CA PRO A 125 8.92 -0.69 -19.40
C PRO A 125 9.27 -1.41 -18.12
N ILE A 126 8.56 -2.50 -17.84
CA ILE A 126 8.97 -3.44 -16.79
C ILE A 126 10.33 -4.02 -17.16
N LYS A 127 11.24 -4.07 -16.18
CA LYS A 127 12.61 -4.58 -16.40
C LYS A 127 12.61 -6.05 -16.74
N LYS A 128 13.47 -6.44 -17.69
CA LYS A 128 13.66 -7.85 -18.08
C LYS A 128 14.11 -8.68 -16.88
N MET A 129 13.50 -9.84 -16.75
CA MET A 129 13.70 -10.76 -15.64
C MET A 129 14.32 -12.06 -16.13
N ASN A 130 15.14 -12.69 -15.28
CA ASN A 130 15.70 -14.01 -15.53
C ASN A 130 15.05 -15.05 -14.59
N LYS A 131 15.40 -16.31 -14.74
CA LYS A 131 14.85 -17.43 -13.95
C LYS A 131 15.06 -17.36 -12.42
N LYS A 132 15.84 -16.39 -11.92
CA LYS A 132 16.03 -16.15 -10.47
C LYS A 132 15.00 -15.17 -9.91
N HIS A 133 14.15 -14.58 -10.75
CA HIS A 133 13.10 -13.65 -10.34
C HIS A 133 11.78 -14.38 -10.08
N LEU A 134 11.06 -13.92 -9.05
CA LEU A 134 9.75 -14.43 -8.67
C LEU A 134 8.78 -14.39 -9.84
N GLU A 135 8.72 -13.28 -10.55
CA GLU A 135 7.83 -13.08 -11.69
C GLU A 135 8.10 -14.08 -12.83
N SER A 136 9.35 -14.54 -12.98
CA SER A 136 9.68 -15.60 -13.93
C SER A 136 9.16 -16.97 -13.51
N LEU A 137 9.14 -17.26 -12.21
CA LEU A 137 8.48 -18.44 -11.68
C LEU A 137 6.96 -18.38 -11.88
N LEU A 138 6.34 -17.27 -11.49
CA LEU A 138 4.89 -17.10 -11.57
C LEU A 138 4.38 -17.12 -13.01
N ALA A 139 5.21 -16.73 -13.99
CA ALA A 139 4.86 -16.74 -15.42
C ALA A 139 4.68 -18.16 -16.00
N HIS A 140 5.04 -19.24 -15.26
CA HIS A 140 4.70 -20.60 -15.66
C HIS A 140 3.22 -20.95 -15.49
N SER A 141 2.44 -20.10 -14.79
CA SER A 141 0.98 -20.24 -14.78
C SER A 141 0.45 -20.28 -16.21
N PRO A 142 -0.51 -21.17 -16.57
CA PRO A 142 -1.10 -21.19 -17.89
C PRO A 142 -1.98 -19.97 -18.18
N TYR A 143 -2.41 -19.25 -17.16
CA TYR A 143 -3.35 -18.12 -17.26
C TYR A 143 -2.62 -16.79 -17.45
N GLN A 144 -3.28 -15.84 -18.12
CA GLN A 144 -2.79 -14.47 -18.29
C GLN A 144 -2.74 -13.73 -16.95
N ASN A 145 -3.76 -13.91 -16.14
CA ASN A 145 -3.88 -13.36 -14.79
C ASN A 145 -4.08 -14.51 -13.81
N SER A 146 -3.38 -14.47 -12.68
CA SER A 146 -3.41 -15.56 -11.71
C SER A 146 -3.46 -15.03 -10.29
N PHE A 147 -4.27 -15.65 -9.45
CA PHE A 147 -4.12 -15.57 -8.01
C PHE A 147 -3.32 -16.81 -7.53
N ILE A 148 -2.25 -16.57 -6.78
CA ILE A 148 -1.35 -17.62 -6.32
C ILE A 148 -1.16 -17.45 -4.81
N GLN A 149 -1.58 -18.43 -4.04
CA GLN A 149 -1.46 -18.41 -2.59
C GLN A 149 -0.01 -18.66 -2.14
N CYS A 150 0.48 -17.89 -1.17
CA CYS A 150 1.86 -17.96 -0.68
C CYS A 150 2.07 -19.06 0.38
N ASN A 151 1.66 -20.31 0.09
CA ASN A 151 1.69 -21.44 1.04
C ASN A 151 2.57 -22.64 0.60
N GLY A 152 3.12 -22.62 -0.61
CA GLY A 152 3.95 -23.71 -1.10
C GLY A 152 5.44 -23.53 -0.79
N ASN A 153 6.25 -24.58 -1.06
CA ASN A 153 7.70 -24.56 -0.84
C ASN A 153 8.43 -23.43 -1.58
N TRP A 154 7.91 -22.97 -2.73
CA TRP A 154 8.42 -21.83 -3.47
C TRP A 154 8.30 -20.54 -2.67
N ALA A 155 7.21 -20.37 -1.93
CA ALA A 155 6.93 -19.17 -1.17
C ALA A 155 7.81 -19.02 0.09
N GLN A 156 8.42 -20.10 0.55
CA GLN A 156 9.38 -20.11 1.67
C GLN A 156 10.81 -19.82 1.24
N LYS A 157 11.08 -19.75 -0.07
CA LYS A 157 12.40 -19.43 -0.62
C LYS A 157 12.54 -17.93 -0.85
N LYS A 158 13.79 -17.44 -0.74
CA LYS A 158 14.11 -16.06 -1.08
C LYS A 158 14.21 -15.89 -2.59
N TRP A 159 13.45 -14.94 -3.13
CA TRP A 159 13.41 -14.57 -4.54
C TRP A 159 13.87 -13.15 -4.75
N ARG A 160 14.43 -12.89 -5.94
CA ARG A 160 14.54 -11.53 -6.48
C ARG A 160 13.20 -11.15 -7.12
N ALA A 161 12.84 -9.87 -7.08
CA ALA A 161 11.65 -9.35 -7.72
C ALA A 161 11.86 -7.86 -8.08
N TYR A 162 10.93 -7.28 -8.80
CA TYR A 162 10.90 -5.86 -9.07
C TYR A 162 9.63 -5.22 -8.48
N GLU A 163 9.79 -4.39 -7.46
CA GLU A 163 8.69 -3.55 -6.99
C GLU A 163 8.36 -2.47 -8.04
N GLY A 164 7.07 -2.33 -8.35
CA GLY A 164 6.63 -1.42 -9.41
C GLY A 164 7.27 -1.68 -10.77
N GLY A 165 7.67 -2.93 -11.05
CA GLY A 165 8.29 -3.31 -12.33
C GLY A 165 9.70 -2.78 -12.57
N GLY A 166 10.28 -1.99 -11.67
CA GLY A 166 11.57 -1.31 -11.89
C GLY A 166 12.57 -1.37 -10.75
N MET A 167 12.13 -1.40 -9.51
CA MET A 167 12.98 -1.31 -8.32
C MET A 167 13.37 -2.70 -7.81
N PRO A 168 14.66 -3.09 -7.86
CA PRO A 168 15.08 -4.43 -7.47
C PRO A 168 14.91 -4.66 -5.97
N THR A 169 14.32 -5.78 -5.60
CA THR A 169 14.16 -6.22 -4.23
C THR A 169 14.46 -7.72 -4.09
N SER A 170 14.54 -8.21 -2.84
CA SER A 170 14.65 -9.65 -2.56
C SER A 170 13.94 -9.96 -1.25
N PHE A 171 13.06 -10.96 -1.26
CA PHE A 171 12.27 -11.35 -0.09
C PHE A 171 11.79 -12.79 -0.16
N VAL A 172 11.22 -13.27 0.94
CA VAL A 172 10.50 -14.55 1.04
C VAL A 172 9.01 -14.26 0.92
N PRO A 173 8.30 -14.72 -0.15
CA PRO A 173 6.91 -14.37 -0.40
C PRO A 173 5.97 -14.62 0.78
N ALA A 174 6.05 -15.78 1.43
CA ALA A 174 5.20 -16.12 2.57
C ALA A 174 5.38 -15.18 3.79
N GLN A 175 6.51 -14.48 3.90
CA GLN A 175 6.74 -13.48 4.94
C GLN A 175 6.16 -12.11 4.60
N GLN A 176 5.76 -11.89 3.35
CA GLN A 176 5.29 -10.59 2.86
C GLN A 176 3.80 -10.58 2.57
N TYR A 177 3.26 -11.69 2.05
CA TYR A 177 1.91 -11.75 1.47
C TYR A 177 1.24 -13.08 1.84
N ASP A 178 -0.08 -13.07 1.85
CA ASP A 178 -0.90 -14.29 1.91
C ASP A 178 -1.11 -14.86 0.51
N GLY A 179 -1.12 -13.99 -0.50
CA GLY A 179 -1.21 -14.35 -1.90
C GLY A 179 -0.61 -13.29 -2.80
N ILE A 180 -0.49 -13.65 -4.08
CA ILE A 180 -0.02 -12.76 -5.14
C ILE A 180 -1.04 -12.75 -6.27
N LEU A 181 -1.43 -11.56 -6.71
CA LEU A 181 -2.06 -11.33 -8.00
C LEU A 181 -0.96 -11.09 -9.02
N PHE A 182 -0.86 -12.00 -9.98
CA PHE A 182 0.16 -11.98 -11.01
C PHE A 182 -0.45 -11.75 -12.39
N PHE A 183 0.18 -10.86 -13.15
CA PHE A 183 -0.22 -10.48 -14.50
C PHE A 183 0.93 -10.78 -15.47
N LYS A 184 0.70 -11.56 -16.53
CA LYS A 184 1.73 -11.77 -17.55
C LYS A 184 2.07 -10.48 -18.28
N TYR A 185 1.05 -9.67 -18.56
CA TYR A 185 1.19 -8.39 -19.23
C TYR A 185 0.36 -7.32 -18.56
N VAL A 186 0.91 -6.11 -18.42
CA VAL A 186 0.21 -4.91 -17.95
C VAL A 186 0.44 -3.73 -18.88
N SER A 187 -0.57 -2.89 -19.02
CA SER A 187 -0.51 -1.60 -19.72
C SER A 187 -0.61 -0.45 -18.71
N PRO A 188 -0.09 0.74 -19.02
CA PRO A 188 -0.28 1.91 -18.20
C PRO A 188 -1.76 2.24 -18.00
N ALA A 189 -2.13 2.69 -16.81
CA ALA A 189 -3.44 3.27 -16.56
C ALA A 189 -3.42 4.72 -17.04
N TYR A 190 -4.12 5.01 -18.13
CA TYR A 190 -4.32 6.39 -18.57
C TYR A 190 -5.54 6.97 -17.85
N PHE A 191 -5.37 8.11 -17.22
CA PHE A 191 -6.49 8.91 -16.77
C PHE A 191 -7.00 9.70 -17.97
N ASP A 192 -8.27 9.56 -18.30
CA ASP A 192 -8.91 10.39 -19.30
C ASP A 192 -8.96 11.84 -18.80
N VAL A 193 -8.14 12.70 -19.38
CA VAL A 193 -8.02 14.12 -19.03
C VAL A 193 -9.14 14.93 -19.72
N SER A 194 -10.00 14.28 -20.53
CA SER A 194 -11.01 14.95 -21.36
C SER A 194 -12.15 15.59 -20.54
N GLU A 195 -12.30 15.26 -19.26
CA GLU A 195 -13.31 15.89 -18.39
C GLU A 195 -12.89 17.24 -17.78
N LYS A 196 -11.61 17.62 -17.86
CA LYS A 196 -11.15 18.90 -17.30
C LYS A 196 -11.52 20.15 -18.10
N ASN A 197 -12.04 20.00 -19.31
CA ASN A 197 -12.42 21.13 -20.20
C ASN A 197 -13.93 21.35 -20.30
N ARG A 198 -14.73 20.87 -19.34
CA ARG A 198 -16.20 21.04 -19.38
C ARG A 198 -16.74 22.04 -18.32
N GLU A 199 -15.86 22.71 -17.57
CA GLU A 199 -16.23 23.77 -16.65
C GLU A 199 -15.38 25.01 -16.93
N GLU A 200 -15.69 25.71 -18.02
CA GLU A 200 -15.51 27.14 -18.25
C GLU A 200 -16.82 27.72 -18.80
#